data_df939c1788ddc0ce684bf38c12f6270b
#
_entry.id   df939c1788ddc0ce684bf38c12f6270b
#
_cell.length_a   1.000
_cell.length_b   1.000
_cell.length_c   1.000
_cell.angle_alpha   90.00
_cell.angle_beta   90.00
_cell.angle_gamma   90.00
#
_symmetry.space_group_name_H-M   'P 1'
#
loop_
_entity.id
_entity.type
_entity.pdbx_description
1 polymer ?
#
loop_
_entity_poly.entity_id
_entity_poly.type
_entity_poly.pdbx_seq_one_letter_code
_entity_poly.pdbx_strand_id
1 'polypeptide(L)'
;MKATQSAAALALIAAALSMGAPAMAQQPAKPPRVLDAEGLEKAVVITATVTAIDVKNRIVTLKGPEGNEFAVQVDPVVKNLAQVKVGDMVEATYVQAVALDFQKGDGIRMEMTTDASETAKAGKMPGAAAMRRVTVVTNIWALNQARGTVLVRGPYGHLTEVKLKDAALLNGVKVGDQMKVTFTQAVATSVIKK
;
A
#
# COMPACT_ATOMS: atom_id res chain seq x y z
N MET A 1 10.65 -27.15 -3.18
CA MET A 1 10.72 -26.21 -2.06
C MET A 1 10.49 -24.78 -2.57
N LYS A 2 9.27 -24.42 -2.94
CA LYS A 2 8.89 -23.07 -3.37
C LYS A 2 7.37 -22.91 -3.17
N ALA A 3 6.92 -22.72 -1.96
CA ALA A 3 5.50 -22.48 -1.73
C ALA A 3 5.22 -21.94 -0.32
N THR A 4 5.74 -20.78 0.06
CA THR A 4 5.43 -20.20 1.38
C THR A 4 5.12 -18.71 1.35
N GLN A 5 4.91 -18.09 0.18
CA GLN A 5 4.73 -16.64 0.12
C GLN A 5 3.29 -16.15 -0.09
N SER A 6 2.38 -16.99 -0.57
CA SER A 6 1.00 -16.55 -0.86
C SER A 6 0.11 -16.43 0.40
N ALA A 7 0.33 -17.27 1.41
CA ALA A 7 -0.49 -17.24 2.63
C ALA A 7 -0.23 -16.00 3.52
N ALA A 8 1.02 -15.49 3.49
CA ALA A 8 1.39 -14.32 4.28
C ALA A 8 0.76 -13.01 3.77
N ALA A 9 0.51 -12.91 2.47
CA ALA A 9 -0.08 -11.70 1.88
C ALA A 9 -1.54 -11.47 2.30
N LEU A 10 -2.33 -12.56 2.43
CA LEU A 10 -3.73 -12.43 2.82
C LEU A 10 -3.93 -12.14 4.32
N ALA A 11 -3.02 -12.65 5.17
CA ALA A 11 -3.04 -12.31 6.60
C ALA A 11 -2.76 -10.81 6.84
N LEU A 12 -1.91 -10.21 6.00
CA LEU A 12 -1.63 -8.77 6.02
C LEU A 12 -2.84 -7.91 5.61
N ILE A 13 -3.68 -8.41 4.71
CA ILE A 13 -4.90 -7.70 4.27
C ILE A 13 -5.92 -7.59 5.41
N ALA A 14 -6.08 -8.66 6.20
CA ALA A 14 -6.95 -8.64 7.37
C ALA A 14 -6.47 -7.68 8.46
N ALA A 15 -5.16 -7.57 8.67
CA ALA A 15 -4.56 -6.66 9.64
C ALA A 15 -4.65 -5.17 9.21
N ALA A 16 -4.66 -4.88 7.91
CA ALA A 16 -4.80 -3.53 7.41
C ALA A 16 -6.22 -2.94 7.62
N LEU A 17 -7.23 -3.80 7.76
CA LEU A 17 -8.61 -3.39 8.02
C LEU A 17 -8.95 -3.26 9.52
N SER A 18 -8.08 -3.72 10.43
CA SER A 18 -8.29 -3.70 11.89
C SER A 18 -7.63 -2.51 12.59
N MET A 19 -7.34 -1.40 11.93
CA MET A 19 -6.64 -0.26 12.50
C MET A 19 -7.52 0.58 13.45
N GLY A 20 -7.80 0.02 14.61
CA GLY A 20 -8.29 0.71 15.81
C GLY A 20 -7.39 0.38 17.00
N ALA A 21 -6.10 0.69 16.96
CA ALA A 21 -5.20 0.52 18.10
C ALA A 21 -4.60 1.88 18.52
N PRO A 22 -4.42 2.13 19.84
CA PRO A 22 -3.94 3.40 20.36
C PRO A 22 -2.52 3.67 19.87
N ALA A 23 -2.26 4.95 19.61
CA ALA A 23 -0.96 5.46 19.18
C ALA A 23 0.12 5.14 20.23
N MET A 24 0.80 4.04 20.04
CA MET A 24 2.17 3.89 20.52
C MET A 24 3.06 4.61 19.52
N ALA A 25 3.91 5.50 20.01
CA ALA A 25 4.90 6.22 19.22
C ALA A 25 5.75 5.22 18.42
N GLN A 26 5.34 4.95 17.18
CA GLN A 26 6.14 4.18 16.25
C GLN A 26 7.31 5.08 15.83
N GLN A 27 8.53 4.67 16.14
CA GLN A 27 9.70 5.19 15.47
C GLN A 27 9.44 5.19 13.96
N PRO A 28 9.73 6.30 13.26
CA PRO A 28 9.55 6.36 11.83
C PRO A 28 10.27 5.17 11.20
N ALA A 29 9.52 4.34 10.50
CA ALA A 29 10.08 3.21 9.76
C ALA A 29 11.19 3.77 8.87
N LYS A 30 12.40 3.26 9.05
CA LYS A 30 13.55 3.63 8.23
C LYS A 30 13.14 3.45 6.77
N PRO A 31 13.13 4.51 5.95
CA PRO A 31 12.69 4.39 4.57
C PRO A 31 13.47 3.27 3.89
N PRO A 32 12.83 2.44 3.06
CA PRO A 32 13.54 1.39 2.32
C PRO A 32 14.69 2.03 1.54
N ARG A 33 15.89 1.49 1.69
CA ARG A 33 17.15 2.08 1.21
C ARG A 33 17.31 2.08 -0.30
N VAL A 34 16.38 1.51 -1.03
CA VAL A 34 16.40 1.46 -2.50
C VAL A 34 14.98 1.73 -2.96
N LEU A 35 14.70 2.98 -3.29
CA LEU A 35 13.61 3.32 -4.16
C LEU A 35 14.12 3.11 -5.58
N ASP A 36 13.87 1.92 -6.15
CA ASP A 36 13.86 1.77 -7.60
C ASP A 36 12.62 2.52 -8.10
N ALA A 37 12.76 3.82 -8.18
CA ALA A 37 11.65 4.73 -8.26
C ALA A 37 11.44 5.17 -9.69
N GLU A 38 10.74 4.37 -10.42
CA GLU A 38 9.98 4.81 -11.57
C GLU A 38 8.71 3.99 -11.64
N GLY A 39 7.57 4.67 -11.48
CA GLY A 39 6.27 4.19 -11.92
C GLY A 39 5.96 2.70 -11.67
N LEU A 40 6.50 2.12 -10.61
CA LEU A 40 6.21 0.75 -10.24
C LEU A 40 4.81 0.71 -9.66
N GLU A 41 3.85 0.63 -10.56
CA GLU A 41 2.54 0.16 -10.19
C GLU A 41 2.58 -1.37 -10.20
N LYS A 42 2.56 -1.95 -9.03
CA LYS A 42 2.43 -3.40 -8.86
C LYS A 42 1.03 -3.68 -8.34
N ALA A 43 0.18 -4.21 -9.19
CA ALA A 43 -1.12 -4.72 -8.81
C ALA A 43 -1.03 -6.25 -8.62
N VAL A 44 -1.53 -6.73 -7.49
CA VAL A 44 -1.68 -8.16 -7.21
C VAL A 44 -3.16 -8.42 -6.94
N VAL A 45 -3.75 -9.28 -7.73
CA VAL A 45 -5.13 -9.74 -7.54
C VAL A 45 -5.08 -11.15 -6.98
N ILE A 46 -5.77 -11.34 -5.86
CA ILE A 46 -5.90 -12.64 -5.18
C ILE A 46 -7.38 -12.98 -5.10
N THR A 47 -7.73 -14.18 -5.52
CA THR A 47 -9.09 -14.71 -5.40
C THR A 47 -9.13 -15.86 -4.40
N ALA A 48 -10.18 -15.94 -3.62
CA ALA A 48 -10.42 -17.03 -2.70
C ALA A 48 -11.93 -17.38 -2.63
N THR A 49 -12.25 -18.63 -2.32
CA THR A 49 -13.64 -19.07 -2.18
C THR A 49 -14.01 -19.11 -0.71
N VAL A 50 -15.20 -18.63 -0.38
CA VAL A 50 -15.77 -18.72 0.98
C VAL A 50 -16.14 -20.17 1.27
N THR A 51 -15.51 -20.78 2.27
CA THR A 51 -15.80 -22.16 2.71
C THR A 51 -16.62 -22.22 4.00
N ALA A 52 -16.51 -21.20 4.86
CA ALA A 52 -17.34 -21.04 6.04
C ALA A 52 -17.55 -19.57 6.39
N ILE A 53 -18.64 -19.27 7.10
CA ILE A 53 -18.91 -17.91 7.57
C ILE A 53 -19.58 -17.96 8.95
N ASP A 54 -19.03 -17.21 9.88
CA ASP A 54 -19.62 -16.90 11.18
C ASP A 54 -19.94 -15.39 11.24
N VAL A 55 -21.17 -15.08 10.92
CA VAL A 55 -21.65 -13.68 10.88
C VAL A 55 -21.62 -13.05 12.27
N LYS A 56 -21.89 -13.85 13.33
CA LYS A 56 -21.97 -13.37 14.72
C LYS A 56 -20.59 -12.92 15.22
N ASN A 57 -19.57 -13.72 14.97
CA ASN A 57 -18.18 -13.42 15.34
C ASN A 57 -17.41 -12.70 14.24
N ARG A 58 -18.07 -12.45 13.09
CA ARG A 58 -17.49 -11.78 11.92
C ARG A 58 -16.25 -12.49 11.39
N ILE A 59 -16.27 -13.81 11.34
CA ILE A 59 -15.17 -14.63 10.82
C ILE A 59 -15.61 -15.27 9.51
N VAL A 60 -14.80 -15.14 8.48
CA VAL A 60 -14.96 -15.78 7.18
C VAL A 60 -13.78 -16.70 6.93
N THR A 61 -14.06 -17.98 6.63
CA THR A 61 -13.01 -18.90 6.19
C THR A 61 -12.94 -18.90 4.68
N LEU A 62 -11.76 -18.67 4.16
CA LEU A 62 -11.46 -18.53 2.76
C LEU A 62 -10.52 -19.65 2.32
N LYS A 63 -10.77 -20.21 1.15
CA LYS A 63 -9.90 -21.17 0.48
C LYS A 63 -9.21 -20.48 -0.69
N GLY A 64 -7.91 -20.39 -0.61
CA GLY A 64 -7.06 -19.81 -1.65
C GLY A 64 -6.94 -20.72 -2.88
N PRO A 65 -6.33 -20.22 -3.97
CA PRO A 65 -6.18 -20.95 -5.23
C PRO A 65 -5.33 -22.22 -5.09
N GLU A 66 -4.43 -22.27 -4.11
CA GLU A 66 -3.58 -23.44 -3.81
C GLU A 66 -4.27 -24.45 -2.88
N GLY A 67 -5.53 -24.21 -2.51
CA GLY A 67 -6.33 -25.11 -1.67
C GLY A 67 -6.15 -24.91 -0.16
N ASN A 68 -5.26 -24.05 0.29
CA ASN A 68 -5.06 -23.68 1.69
C ASN A 68 -6.26 -22.88 2.21
N GLU A 69 -6.67 -23.20 3.43
CA GLU A 69 -7.75 -22.47 4.12
C GLU A 69 -7.18 -21.56 5.21
N PHE A 70 -7.80 -20.41 5.38
CA PHE A 70 -7.45 -19.45 6.42
C PHE A 70 -8.70 -18.68 6.86
N ALA A 71 -8.75 -18.36 8.16
CA ALA A 71 -9.83 -17.59 8.75
C ALA A 71 -9.46 -16.11 8.78
N VAL A 72 -10.38 -15.25 8.38
CA VAL A 72 -10.24 -13.80 8.35
C VAL A 72 -11.26 -13.18 9.28
N GLN A 73 -10.80 -12.36 10.21
CA GLN A 73 -11.65 -11.49 11.02
C GLN A 73 -12.07 -10.29 10.17
N VAL A 74 -13.37 -10.15 9.92
CA VAL A 74 -13.93 -9.07 9.09
C VAL A 74 -14.19 -7.84 9.95
N ASP A 75 -13.59 -6.71 9.59
CA ASP A 75 -13.77 -5.44 10.29
C ASP A 75 -15.25 -5.02 10.34
N PRO A 76 -15.74 -4.44 11.46
CA PRO A 76 -17.09 -3.90 11.59
C PRO A 76 -17.48 -2.86 10.53
N VAL A 77 -16.51 -2.16 9.95
CA VAL A 77 -16.73 -1.20 8.87
C VAL A 77 -17.31 -1.87 7.61
N VAL A 78 -17.01 -3.13 7.36
CA VAL A 78 -17.60 -3.92 6.26
C VAL A 78 -19.02 -4.24 6.60
N LYS A 79 -19.96 -3.53 6.00
CA LYS A 79 -21.40 -3.76 6.15
C LYS A 79 -21.83 -4.91 5.24
N ASN A 80 -23.03 -5.41 5.48
CA ASN A 80 -23.67 -6.44 4.63
C ASN A 80 -22.98 -7.82 4.63
N LEU A 81 -22.16 -8.14 5.64
CA LEU A 81 -21.51 -9.45 5.75
C LEU A 81 -22.50 -10.62 5.69
N ALA A 82 -23.73 -10.44 6.19
CA ALA A 82 -24.81 -11.44 6.11
C ALA A 82 -25.25 -11.81 4.68
N GLN A 83 -24.84 -11.04 3.67
CA GLN A 83 -25.12 -11.35 2.26
C GLN A 83 -24.12 -12.32 1.65
N VAL A 84 -22.96 -12.53 2.31
CA VAL A 84 -21.95 -13.50 1.87
C VAL A 84 -22.42 -14.91 2.17
N LYS A 85 -22.22 -15.82 1.22
CA LYS A 85 -22.58 -17.24 1.33
C LYS A 85 -21.36 -18.11 1.07
N VAL A 86 -21.41 -19.32 1.61
CA VAL A 86 -20.45 -20.37 1.23
C VAL A 86 -20.54 -20.61 -0.27
N GLY A 87 -19.40 -20.63 -0.93
CA GLY A 87 -19.27 -20.74 -2.38
C GLY A 87 -19.09 -19.41 -3.10
N ASP A 88 -19.37 -18.26 -2.48
CA ASP A 88 -19.06 -16.97 -3.06
C ASP A 88 -17.53 -16.80 -3.21
N MET A 89 -17.12 -15.99 -4.17
CA MET A 89 -15.71 -15.65 -4.37
C MET A 89 -15.39 -14.29 -3.74
N VAL A 90 -14.27 -14.21 -3.05
CA VAL A 90 -13.69 -12.95 -2.59
C VAL A 90 -12.52 -12.62 -3.48
N GLU A 91 -12.53 -11.43 -4.05
CA GLU A 91 -11.41 -10.87 -4.78
C GLU A 91 -10.78 -9.78 -3.92
N ALA A 92 -9.46 -9.85 -3.76
CA ALA A 92 -8.67 -8.82 -3.11
C ALA A 92 -7.62 -8.29 -4.09
N THR A 93 -7.66 -7.00 -4.34
CA THR A 93 -6.68 -6.29 -5.17
C THR A 93 -5.78 -5.47 -4.25
N TYR A 94 -4.48 -5.69 -4.35
CA TYR A 94 -3.46 -4.90 -3.66
C TYR A 94 -2.65 -4.13 -4.70
N VAL A 95 -2.53 -2.82 -4.52
CA VAL A 95 -1.77 -1.94 -5.40
C VAL A 95 -0.70 -1.22 -4.60
N GLN A 96 0.52 -1.22 -5.12
CA GLN A 96 1.61 -0.36 -4.67
C GLN A 96 2.08 0.50 -5.84
N ALA A 97 2.20 1.79 -5.61
CA ALA A 97 2.74 2.71 -6.60
C ALA A 97 3.71 3.69 -5.95
N VAL A 98 4.78 4.00 -6.66
CA VAL A 98 5.74 5.04 -6.28
C VAL A 98 5.82 6.03 -7.43
N ALA A 99 5.56 7.31 -7.13
CA ALA A 99 5.71 8.39 -8.07
C ALA A 99 6.81 9.35 -7.61
N LEU A 100 7.64 9.77 -8.54
CA LEU A 100 8.66 10.79 -8.34
C LEU A 100 8.33 12.02 -9.16
N ASP A 101 8.54 13.17 -8.55
CA ASP A 101 8.39 14.46 -9.20
C ASP A 101 9.53 15.39 -8.75
N PHE A 102 10.07 16.15 -9.70
CA PHE A 102 11.11 17.14 -9.44
C PHE A 102 10.55 18.54 -9.64
N GLN A 103 10.72 19.38 -8.65
CA GLN A 103 10.22 20.77 -8.68
C GLN A 103 11.26 21.76 -8.21
N LYS A 104 11.07 23.03 -8.57
CA LYS A 104 11.90 24.10 -8.04
C LYS A 104 11.71 24.20 -6.54
N GLY A 105 12.81 24.31 -5.80
CA GLY A 105 12.78 24.30 -4.36
C GLY A 105 12.41 25.64 -3.76
N ASP A 106 11.56 25.63 -2.75
CA ASP A 106 11.32 26.73 -1.81
C ASP A 106 12.04 26.49 -0.47
N GLY A 107 12.77 25.36 -0.37
CA GLY A 107 13.49 24.95 0.83
C GLY A 107 12.63 24.22 1.86
N ILE A 108 11.31 24.18 1.71
CA ILE A 108 10.39 23.54 2.64
C ILE A 108 10.39 22.04 2.41
N ARG A 109 10.73 21.29 3.43
CA ARG A 109 10.69 19.82 3.44
C ARG A 109 9.53 19.37 4.31
N MET A 110 8.74 18.44 3.82
CA MET A 110 7.55 17.96 4.53
C MET A 110 7.33 16.47 4.31
N GLU A 111 6.64 15.86 5.25
CA GLU A 111 6.02 14.55 5.10
C GLU A 111 4.53 14.69 5.36
N MET A 112 3.73 14.16 4.47
CA MET A 112 2.28 14.19 4.56
C MET A 112 1.74 12.79 4.33
N THR A 113 0.92 12.31 5.25
CA THR A 113 0.18 11.06 5.10
C THR A 113 -1.29 11.36 4.88
N THR A 114 -1.88 10.70 3.90
CA THR A 114 -3.31 10.76 3.63
C THR A 114 -3.85 9.34 3.61
N ASP A 115 -4.82 9.07 4.45
CA ASP A 115 -5.56 7.80 4.48
C ASP A 115 -6.98 8.04 3.94
N ALA A 116 -7.47 7.11 3.14
CA ALA A 116 -8.84 7.09 2.65
C ALA A 116 -9.39 5.67 2.74
N SER A 117 -10.65 5.54 3.10
CA SER A 117 -11.35 4.26 3.12
C SER A 117 -12.78 4.41 2.61
N GLU A 118 -13.23 3.41 1.90
CA GLU A 118 -14.60 3.32 1.40
C GLU A 118 -15.16 1.92 1.68
N THR A 119 -16.46 1.84 1.88
CA THR A 119 -17.17 0.58 2.06
C THR A 119 -18.39 0.52 1.15
N ALA A 120 -18.81 -0.69 0.79
CA ALA A 120 -20.00 -0.88 0.00
C ALA A 120 -21.23 -0.30 0.70
N LYS A 121 -22.10 0.35 -0.06
CA LYS A 121 -23.37 0.90 0.43
C LYS A 121 -24.28 -0.22 0.92
N ALA A 122 -25.18 0.12 1.85
CA ALA A 122 -26.19 -0.81 2.35
C ALA A 122 -26.99 -1.44 1.18
N GLY A 123 -27.23 -2.74 1.24
CA GLY A 123 -27.95 -3.49 0.20
C GLY A 123 -27.10 -3.93 -1.00
N LYS A 124 -25.84 -3.53 -1.10
CA LYS A 124 -24.89 -4.01 -2.12
C LYS A 124 -24.06 -5.18 -1.58
N MET A 125 -23.42 -5.94 -2.48
CA MET A 125 -22.47 -6.97 -2.06
C MET A 125 -21.37 -6.37 -1.20
N PRO A 126 -20.91 -7.09 -0.16
CA PRO A 126 -19.85 -6.60 0.70
C PRO A 126 -18.57 -6.27 -0.07
N GLY A 127 -17.96 -5.16 0.30
CA GLY A 127 -16.70 -4.73 -0.26
C GLY A 127 -16.15 -3.57 0.55
N ALA A 128 -14.84 -3.46 0.57
CA ALA A 128 -14.13 -2.36 1.21
C ALA A 128 -12.89 -2.01 0.40
N ALA A 129 -12.54 -0.74 0.41
CA ALA A 129 -11.27 -0.25 -0.12
C ALA A 129 -10.61 0.65 0.91
N ALA A 130 -9.30 0.52 1.03
CA ALA A 130 -8.48 1.40 1.86
C ALA A 130 -7.24 1.82 1.05
N MET A 131 -6.87 3.07 1.19
CA MET A 131 -5.70 3.63 0.53
C MET A 131 -4.90 4.45 1.55
N ARG A 132 -3.60 4.26 1.54
CA ARG A 132 -2.64 5.11 2.24
C ARG A 132 -1.70 5.73 1.22
N ARG A 133 -1.54 7.03 1.30
CA ARG A 133 -0.60 7.79 0.50
C ARG A 133 0.35 8.55 1.43
N VAL A 134 1.63 8.32 1.25
CA VAL A 134 2.69 9.08 1.95
C VAL A 134 3.42 9.91 0.91
N THR A 135 3.44 11.21 1.10
CA THR A 135 4.17 12.14 0.25
C THR A 135 5.30 12.76 1.07
N VAL A 136 6.52 12.62 0.57
CA VAL A 136 7.72 13.19 1.19
C VAL A 136 8.34 14.18 0.23
N VAL A 137 8.52 15.42 0.68
CA VAL A 137 9.24 16.46 -0.05
C VAL A 137 10.63 16.61 0.57
N THR A 138 11.65 16.47 -0.26
CA THR A 138 13.06 16.48 0.13
C THR A 138 13.81 17.54 -0.68
N ASN A 139 14.92 18.06 -0.16
CA ASN A 139 15.80 18.95 -0.91
C ASN A 139 16.96 18.16 -1.53
N ILE A 140 17.29 18.44 -2.77
CA ILE A 140 18.41 17.84 -3.47
C ILE A 140 19.70 18.47 -2.91
N TRP A 141 20.51 17.63 -2.28
CA TRP A 141 21.80 18.01 -1.69
C TRP A 141 22.96 17.82 -2.66
N ALA A 142 22.94 16.74 -3.42
CA ALA A 142 23.88 16.47 -4.48
C ALA A 142 23.24 15.58 -5.54
N LEU A 143 23.74 15.60 -6.77
CA LEU A 143 23.29 14.74 -7.85
C LEU A 143 24.48 14.25 -8.69
N ASN A 144 24.35 13.05 -9.23
CA ASN A 144 25.31 12.47 -10.15
C ASN A 144 24.55 11.91 -11.35
N GLN A 145 24.49 12.69 -12.43
CA GLN A 145 23.77 12.31 -13.65
C GLN A 145 24.34 11.03 -14.30
N ALA A 146 25.68 10.87 -14.30
CA ALA A 146 26.32 9.73 -14.92
C ALA A 146 25.95 8.39 -14.23
N ARG A 147 25.70 8.43 -12.92
CA ARG A 147 25.29 7.27 -12.13
C ARG A 147 23.77 7.17 -11.95
N GLY A 148 23.01 8.20 -12.34
CA GLY A 148 21.59 8.29 -12.08
C GLY A 148 21.26 8.34 -10.59
N THR A 149 22.12 8.97 -9.76
CA THR A 149 21.90 9.04 -8.31
C THR A 149 21.69 10.46 -7.83
N VAL A 150 20.81 10.61 -6.83
CA VAL A 150 20.50 11.86 -6.16
C VAL A 150 20.66 11.67 -4.66
N LEU A 151 21.43 12.52 -4.02
CA LEU A 151 21.49 12.61 -2.56
C LEU A 151 20.48 13.66 -2.11
N VAL A 152 19.50 13.25 -1.34
CA VAL A 152 18.42 14.11 -0.87
C VAL A 152 18.44 14.27 0.63
N ARG A 153 18.02 15.44 1.11
CA ARG A 153 17.83 15.73 2.52
C ARG A 153 16.34 15.73 2.86
N GLY A 154 15.92 14.78 3.68
CA GLY A 154 14.54 14.61 4.10
C GLY A 154 14.08 15.61 5.16
N PRO A 155 12.78 15.57 5.55
CA PRO A 155 12.19 16.48 6.55
C PRO A 155 12.92 16.47 7.89
N TYR A 156 13.41 15.32 8.30
CA TYR A 156 14.12 15.11 9.57
C TYR A 156 15.63 15.34 9.47
N GLY A 157 16.10 15.89 8.34
CA GLY A 157 17.51 16.24 8.15
C GLY A 157 18.42 15.09 7.68
N HIS A 158 17.92 13.86 7.63
CA HIS A 158 18.70 12.71 7.16
C HIS A 158 19.01 12.81 5.67
N LEU A 159 20.21 12.41 5.30
CA LEU A 159 20.62 12.28 3.92
C LEU A 159 20.34 10.85 3.44
N THR A 160 19.73 10.75 2.27
CA THR A 160 19.41 9.46 1.62
C THR A 160 19.84 9.53 0.17
N GLU A 161 20.58 8.53 -0.28
CA GLU A 161 20.90 8.36 -1.70
C GLU A 161 19.78 7.58 -2.38
N VAL A 162 19.29 8.15 -3.46
CA VAL A 162 18.23 7.55 -4.30
C VAL A 162 18.84 7.30 -5.67
N LYS A 163 18.75 6.04 -6.13
CA LYS A 163 19.15 5.66 -7.49
C LYS A 163 17.90 5.65 -8.36
N LEU A 164 17.94 6.37 -9.46
CA LEU A 164 16.88 6.40 -10.47
C LEU A 164 17.15 5.32 -11.53
N LYS A 165 16.11 4.72 -12.04
CA LYS A 165 16.20 3.78 -13.18
C LYS A 165 16.56 4.50 -14.46
N ASP A 166 16.00 5.68 -14.66
CA ASP A 166 16.28 6.54 -15.79
C ASP A 166 17.01 7.80 -15.33
N ALA A 167 18.29 7.89 -15.68
CA ALA A 167 19.10 9.08 -15.40
C ALA A 167 18.61 10.33 -16.16
N ALA A 168 17.83 10.16 -17.23
CA ALA A 168 17.27 11.28 -17.99
C ALA A 168 16.29 12.13 -17.15
N LEU A 169 15.68 11.57 -16.12
CA LEU A 169 14.86 12.31 -15.16
C LEU A 169 15.62 13.42 -14.43
N LEU A 170 16.95 13.34 -14.39
CA LEU A 170 17.79 14.37 -13.80
C LEU A 170 18.11 15.53 -14.76
N ASN A 171 17.64 15.48 -16.00
CA ASN A 171 17.87 16.55 -16.96
C ASN A 171 17.21 17.85 -16.50
N GLY A 172 18.02 18.90 -16.33
CA GLY A 172 17.54 20.18 -15.85
C GLY A 172 17.37 20.30 -14.34
N VAL A 173 17.53 19.21 -13.59
CA VAL A 173 17.50 19.18 -12.12
C VAL A 173 18.81 19.73 -11.56
N LYS A 174 18.74 20.52 -10.50
CA LYS A 174 19.90 21.18 -9.86
C LYS A 174 19.91 20.93 -8.36
N VAL A 175 21.08 21.06 -7.76
CA VAL A 175 21.23 21.16 -6.30
C VAL A 175 20.39 22.34 -5.79
N GLY A 176 19.63 22.12 -4.74
CA GLY A 176 18.65 23.07 -4.19
C GLY A 176 17.23 22.90 -4.72
N ASP A 177 17.03 22.19 -5.83
CA ASP A 177 15.69 21.77 -6.25
C ASP A 177 15.11 20.73 -5.25
N GLN A 178 13.86 20.43 -5.38
CA GLN A 178 13.17 19.46 -4.52
C GLN A 178 12.80 18.20 -5.30
N MET A 179 12.87 17.09 -4.59
CA MET A 179 12.33 15.81 -5.04
C MET A 179 11.13 15.46 -4.15
N LYS A 180 9.98 15.31 -4.78
CA LYS A 180 8.74 14.84 -4.16
C LYS A 180 8.57 13.37 -4.48
N VAL A 181 8.49 12.56 -3.45
CA VAL A 181 8.23 11.12 -3.54
C VAL A 181 6.83 10.86 -3.02
N THR A 182 5.99 10.26 -3.82
CA THR A 182 4.66 9.83 -3.41
C THR A 182 4.60 8.32 -3.43
N PHE A 183 4.39 7.73 -2.27
CA PHE A 183 4.19 6.31 -2.08
C PHE A 183 2.71 6.05 -1.82
N THR A 184 2.08 5.21 -2.65
CA THR A 184 0.67 4.85 -2.52
C THR A 184 0.55 3.36 -2.32
N GLN A 185 -0.21 2.97 -1.30
CA GLN A 185 -0.66 1.59 -1.08
C GLN A 185 -2.19 1.59 -1.08
N ALA A 186 -2.78 0.70 -1.83
CA ALA A 186 -4.22 0.54 -1.84
C ALA A 186 -4.58 -0.94 -1.76
N VAL A 187 -5.64 -1.23 -1.02
CA VAL A 187 -6.25 -2.55 -0.91
C VAL A 187 -7.74 -2.40 -1.20
N ALA A 188 -8.25 -3.20 -2.10
CA ALA A 188 -9.68 -3.30 -2.36
C ALA A 188 -10.12 -4.75 -2.23
N THR A 189 -11.24 -4.99 -1.58
CA THR A 189 -11.87 -6.30 -1.48
C THR A 189 -13.30 -6.24 -1.99
N SER A 190 -13.71 -7.22 -2.75
CA SER A 190 -15.07 -7.37 -3.22
C SER A 190 -15.54 -8.82 -3.14
N VAL A 191 -16.84 -9.02 -2.95
CA VAL A 191 -17.46 -10.34 -2.98
C VAL A 191 -18.23 -10.49 -4.29
N ILE A 192 -17.94 -11.54 -5.03
CA ILE A 192 -18.58 -11.91 -6.29
C ILE A 192 -19.43 -13.14 -6.05
N LYS A 193 -20.71 -13.06 -6.34
CA LYS A 193 -21.60 -14.22 -6.27
C LYS A 193 -21.23 -15.25 -7.34
N LYS A 194 -21.27 -16.50 -6.92
CA LYS A 194 -21.18 -17.62 -7.83
C LYS A 194 -22.51 -17.85 -8.53
#